data_2ffc31938ce1d075d3ab287cbbaf3cb8
#
_entry.id   2ffc31938ce1d075d3ab287cbbaf3cb8
#
_cell.length_a   1.000
_cell.length_b   1.000
_cell.length_c   1.000
_cell.angle_alpha   90.00
_cell.angle_beta   90.00
_cell.angle_gamma   90.00
#
_symmetry.space_group_name_H-M   'P 1'
#
loop_
_entity.id
_entity.type
_entity.pdbx_description
1 polymer ?
#
loop_
_entity_poly.entity_id
_entity_poly.type
_entity_poly.pdbx_seq_one_letter_code
_entity_poly.pdbx_strand_id
1 'polypeptide(L)'
;PPLQQCSVSGSTFVNADCFDVFPLIKDNSIDAIICDLPYGMTKNNWDSVLPIDKLWKEYNRIIKDNGAIILFGNQPFSSTLIVSNLKMFRYSLVWEKNKFSDFLNAKRKPMKTNEDILIFYKKQPTYNIQYWYGEPYKRWNTQEAVDKQTNYGNHKLNVSESKDGKRLPTTVLKFNRVERPSHPTEKPVELLEWLIKSYTNEGDMVLDNTMG
;
A
#
# COMPACT_ATOMS: atom_id res chain seq x y z
N PRO A 1 -33.10 0.39 4.89
CA PRO A 1 -33.18 -0.60 3.83
C PRO A 1 -32.15 -1.70 4.08
N PRO A 2 -32.44 -2.97 3.73
CA PRO A 2 -31.47 -4.03 3.85
C PRO A 2 -30.25 -3.70 3.00
N LEU A 3 -29.03 -4.01 3.50
CA LEU A 3 -27.80 -3.82 2.77
C LEU A 3 -27.83 -4.64 1.47
N GLN A 4 -27.53 -3.99 0.35
CA GLN A 4 -27.37 -4.71 -0.91
C GLN A 4 -25.99 -5.37 -0.91
N GLN A 5 -25.97 -6.68 -0.95
CA GLN A 5 -24.73 -7.45 -1.01
C GLN A 5 -24.78 -8.52 -2.09
N CYS A 6 -23.63 -8.82 -2.68
CA CYS A 6 -23.44 -9.97 -3.55
C CYS A 6 -22.12 -10.67 -3.21
N SER A 7 -22.05 -11.96 -3.49
CA SER A 7 -20.82 -12.74 -3.29
C SER A 7 -20.40 -13.39 -4.61
N VAL A 8 -19.15 -13.23 -4.97
CA VAL A 8 -18.55 -13.78 -6.19
C VAL A 8 -17.17 -14.33 -5.85
N SER A 9 -16.92 -15.59 -6.17
CA SER A 9 -15.61 -16.24 -6.02
C SER A 9 -14.96 -16.04 -4.64
N GLY A 10 -15.75 -16.14 -3.55
CA GLY A 10 -15.25 -15.97 -2.18
C GLY A 10 -15.14 -14.52 -1.71
N SER A 11 -15.38 -13.54 -2.56
CA SER A 11 -15.43 -12.12 -2.20
C SER A 11 -16.88 -11.69 -1.95
N THR A 12 -17.09 -10.81 -0.97
CA THR A 12 -18.39 -10.21 -0.65
C THR A 12 -18.35 -8.72 -0.93
N PHE A 13 -19.26 -8.25 -1.77
CA PHE A 13 -19.41 -6.84 -2.13
C PHE A 13 -20.65 -6.29 -1.46
N VAL A 14 -20.51 -5.14 -0.80
CA VAL A 14 -21.59 -4.47 -0.07
C VAL A 14 -21.72 -3.04 -0.59
N ASN A 15 -22.88 -2.69 -1.14
CA ASN A 15 -23.19 -1.33 -1.56
C ASN A 15 -23.86 -0.57 -0.41
N ALA A 16 -23.05 0.16 0.38
CA ALA A 16 -23.48 0.96 1.52
C ALA A 16 -22.40 1.96 1.93
N ASP A 17 -22.73 2.89 2.82
CA ASP A 17 -21.70 3.68 3.51
C ASP A 17 -20.85 2.75 4.38
N CYS A 18 -19.53 2.87 4.29
CA CYS A 18 -18.62 2.01 5.04
C CYS A 18 -18.83 2.12 6.57
N PHE A 19 -19.25 3.28 7.08
CA PHE A 19 -19.55 3.45 8.50
C PHE A 19 -20.82 2.72 8.97
N ASP A 20 -21.73 2.38 8.06
CA ASP A 20 -22.88 1.50 8.34
C ASP A 20 -22.47 0.03 8.33
N VAL A 21 -21.41 -0.31 7.59
CA VAL A 21 -20.91 -1.70 7.46
C VAL A 21 -19.91 -2.05 8.57
N PHE A 22 -19.04 -1.14 8.96
CA PHE A 22 -18.02 -1.42 10.00
C PHE A 22 -18.59 -2.06 11.27
N PRO A 23 -19.74 -1.62 11.84
CA PRO A 23 -20.29 -2.23 13.04
C PRO A 23 -20.67 -3.72 12.89
N LEU A 24 -20.84 -4.19 11.65
CA LEU A 24 -21.16 -5.59 11.34
C LEU A 24 -19.91 -6.47 11.23
N ILE A 25 -18.72 -5.85 11.12
CA ILE A 25 -17.45 -6.57 11.04
C ILE A 25 -16.99 -6.88 12.47
N LYS A 26 -16.67 -8.16 12.71
CA LYS A 26 -16.20 -8.64 14.00
C LYS A 26 -14.84 -8.02 14.35
N ASP A 27 -14.62 -7.74 15.63
CA ASP A 27 -13.33 -7.28 16.16
C ASP A 27 -12.21 -8.28 15.85
N ASN A 28 -11.03 -7.79 15.52
CA ASN A 28 -9.83 -8.60 15.25
C ASN A 28 -10.06 -9.71 14.21
N SER A 29 -10.80 -9.42 13.13
CA SER A 29 -11.15 -10.42 12.11
C SER A 29 -10.50 -10.18 10.75
N ILE A 30 -9.99 -8.97 10.50
CA ILE A 30 -9.40 -8.58 9.22
C ILE A 30 -7.88 -8.74 9.28
N ASP A 31 -7.31 -9.43 8.29
CA ASP A 31 -5.86 -9.65 8.18
C ASP A 31 -5.16 -8.48 7.47
N ALA A 32 -5.79 -7.91 6.46
CA ALA A 32 -5.29 -6.71 5.80
C ALA A 32 -6.42 -5.77 5.39
N ILE A 33 -6.15 -4.46 5.50
CA ILE A 33 -6.99 -3.39 4.93
C ILE A 33 -6.18 -2.75 3.81
N ILE A 34 -6.70 -2.73 2.58
CA ILE A 34 -6.03 -2.14 1.41
C ILE A 34 -7.04 -1.21 0.75
N CYS A 35 -6.83 0.10 0.89
CA CYS A 35 -7.82 1.09 0.48
C CYS A 35 -7.21 2.28 -0.26
N ASP A 36 -7.92 2.73 -1.29
CA ASP A 36 -7.71 4.02 -1.95
C ASP A 36 -8.75 5.01 -1.44
N LEU A 37 -8.46 5.65 -0.30
CA LEU A 37 -9.39 6.57 0.34
C LEU A 37 -9.66 7.79 -0.54
N PRO A 38 -10.83 8.43 -0.49
CA PRO A 38 -11.05 9.70 -1.16
C PRO A 38 -10.20 10.80 -0.51
N TYR A 39 -9.48 11.57 -1.35
CA TYR A 39 -8.51 12.58 -0.89
C TYR A 39 -9.09 13.98 -0.76
N GLY A 40 -10.32 14.24 -1.26
CA GLY A 40 -10.91 15.57 -1.33
C GLY A 40 -10.19 16.51 -2.31
N MET A 41 -9.50 15.97 -3.30
CA MET A 41 -8.67 16.73 -4.23
C MET A 41 -9.32 16.94 -5.62
N THR A 42 -10.40 16.23 -5.89
CA THR A 42 -11.12 16.32 -7.16
C THR A 42 -12.46 17.07 -7.00
N LYS A 43 -13.09 17.45 -8.11
CA LYS A 43 -14.42 18.07 -8.10
C LYS A 43 -15.55 17.03 -8.07
N ASN A 44 -15.24 15.76 -7.93
CA ASN A 44 -16.23 14.70 -7.90
C ASN A 44 -16.96 14.68 -6.55
N ASN A 45 -18.27 14.51 -6.55
CA ASN A 45 -19.09 14.50 -5.33
C ASN A 45 -18.73 13.37 -4.36
N TRP A 46 -18.16 12.27 -4.85
CA TRP A 46 -17.71 11.15 -4.06
C TRP A 46 -16.32 11.34 -3.41
N ASP A 47 -15.55 12.34 -3.88
CA ASP A 47 -14.20 12.61 -3.36
C ASP A 47 -14.26 13.54 -2.14
N SER A 48 -14.95 13.10 -1.09
CA SER A 48 -14.99 13.78 0.19
C SER A 48 -14.14 13.04 1.22
N VAL A 49 -13.26 13.75 1.92
CA VAL A 49 -12.39 13.16 2.95
C VAL A 49 -13.26 12.51 4.03
N LEU A 50 -13.02 11.24 4.29
CA LEU A 50 -13.67 10.52 5.38
C LEU A 50 -13.24 11.07 6.74
N PRO A 51 -14.09 11.01 7.78
CA PRO A 51 -13.73 11.42 9.13
C PRO A 51 -12.64 10.49 9.69
N ILE A 52 -11.37 10.94 9.57
CA ILE A 52 -10.16 10.13 9.82
C ILE A 52 -10.15 9.52 11.22
N ASP A 53 -10.57 10.26 12.25
CA ASP A 53 -10.62 9.74 13.63
C ASP A 53 -11.60 8.57 13.79
N LYS A 54 -12.77 8.67 13.13
CA LYS A 54 -13.76 7.59 13.13
C LYS A 54 -13.23 6.38 12.36
N LEU A 55 -12.56 6.63 11.22
CA LEU A 55 -11.97 5.58 10.40
C LEU A 55 -10.90 4.81 11.20
N TRP A 56 -9.97 5.50 11.87
CA TRP A 56 -8.96 4.86 12.71
C TRP A 56 -9.55 4.09 13.88
N LYS A 57 -10.65 4.56 14.48
CA LYS A 57 -11.35 3.84 15.54
C LYS A 57 -11.82 2.47 15.03
N GLU A 58 -12.49 2.44 13.87
CA GLU A 58 -12.99 1.19 13.28
C GLU A 58 -11.84 0.31 12.79
N TYR A 59 -10.87 0.85 12.08
CA TYR A 59 -9.71 0.09 11.62
C TYR A 59 -8.97 -0.57 12.80
N ASN A 60 -8.74 0.15 13.88
CA ASN A 60 -8.10 -0.40 15.08
C ASN A 60 -8.89 -1.49 15.76
N ARG A 61 -10.23 -1.46 15.65
CA ARG A 61 -11.11 -2.48 16.21
C ARG A 61 -11.12 -3.76 15.38
N ILE A 62 -11.25 -3.63 14.05
CA ILE A 62 -11.45 -4.78 13.16
C ILE A 62 -10.15 -5.46 12.73
N ILE A 63 -9.04 -4.71 12.64
CA ILE A 63 -7.74 -5.27 12.22
C ILE A 63 -7.15 -6.18 13.30
N LYS A 64 -6.64 -7.33 12.90
CA LYS A 64 -5.86 -8.21 13.79
C LYS A 64 -4.59 -7.51 14.28
N ASP A 65 -4.06 -7.92 15.42
CA ASP A 65 -2.84 -7.34 16.00
C ASP A 65 -1.64 -7.40 15.05
N ASN A 66 -1.53 -8.46 14.27
CA ASN A 66 -0.52 -8.67 13.23
C ASN A 66 -1.07 -8.41 11.81
N GLY A 67 -2.15 -7.66 11.69
CA GLY A 67 -2.70 -7.25 10.40
C GLY A 67 -2.04 -5.98 9.88
N ALA A 68 -2.06 -5.79 8.56
CA ALA A 68 -1.53 -4.62 7.88
C ALA A 68 -2.64 -3.69 7.39
N ILE A 69 -2.45 -2.37 7.53
CA ILE A 69 -3.30 -1.35 6.94
C ILE A 69 -2.47 -0.62 5.89
N ILE A 70 -2.94 -0.66 4.65
CA ILE A 70 -2.24 -0.19 3.46
C ILE A 70 -3.14 0.83 2.78
N LEU A 71 -2.72 2.09 2.82
CA LEU A 71 -3.51 3.20 2.31
C LEU A 71 -2.78 3.92 1.17
N PHE A 72 -3.46 4.06 0.04
CA PHE A 72 -2.96 4.91 -1.03
C PHE A 72 -3.11 6.38 -0.64
N GLY A 73 -2.23 7.21 -1.15
CA GLY A 73 -2.26 8.64 -0.85
C GLY A 73 -1.46 9.50 -1.81
N ASN A 74 -1.76 10.77 -1.74
CA ASN A 74 -1.06 11.84 -2.42
C ASN A 74 -0.84 13.01 -1.47
N GLN A 75 0.26 13.74 -1.62
CA GLN A 75 0.47 14.95 -0.84
C GLN A 75 -0.58 16.05 -1.15
N PRO A 76 -1.12 16.76 -0.15
CA PRO A 76 -0.78 16.73 1.28
C PRO A 76 -1.51 15.65 2.10
N PHE A 77 -2.46 14.91 1.51
CA PHE A 77 -3.29 13.91 2.19
C PHE A 77 -2.46 12.80 2.85
N SER A 78 -1.39 12.33 2.17
CA SER A 78 -0.44 11.35 2.72
C SER A 78 0.13 11.82 4.07
N SER A 79 0.56 13.09 4.16
CA SER A 79 1.08 13.65 5.40
C SER A 79 0.01 13.70 6.49
N THR A 80 -1.22 14.06 6.14
CA THR A 80 -2.36 14.06 7.07
C THR A 80 -2.63 12.67 7.63
N LEU A 81 -2.65 11.64 6.78
CA LEU A 81 -2.82 10.24 7.21
C LEU A 81 -1.69 9.78 8.14
N ILE A 82 -0.43 10.09 7.79
CA ILE A 82 0.72 9.72 8.62
C ILE A 82 0.62 10.35 10.01
N VAL A 83 0.38 11.67 10.08
CA VAL A 83 0.30 12.40 11.35
C VAL A 83 -0.89 11.94 12.19
N SER A 84 -2.02 11.58 11.55
CA SER A 84 -3.21 11.10 12.26
C SER A 84 -2.99 9.77 13.01
N ASN A 85 -1.97 8.98 12.64
CA ASN A 85 -1.65 7.72 13.33
C ASN A 85 -0.15 7.38 13.29
N LEU A 86 0.69 8.29 13.77
CA LEU A 86 2.15 8.09 13.87
C LEU A 86 2.54 6.82 14.64
N LYS A 87 1.73 6.44 15.63
CA LYS A 87 2.01 5.24 16.44
C LYS A 87 2.02 3.96 15.61
N MET A 88 1.17 3.87 14.62
CA MET A 88 1.06 2.69 13.75
C MET A 88 1.82 2.84 12.44
N PHE A 89 2.12 4.06 12.00
CA PHE A 89 2.88 4.29 10.78
C PHE A 89 4.26 3.63 10.84
N ARG A 90 4.67 2.96 9.77
CA ARG A 90 5.96 2.26 9.71
C ARG A 90 6.85 2.76 8.58
N TYR A 91 6.33 2.76 7.36
CA TYR A 91 7.05 3.22 6.18
C TYR A 91 6.08 3.48 5.03
N SER A 92 6.58 4.11 4.00
CA SER A 92 5.89 4.29 2.73
C SER A 92 6.56 3.53 1.61
N LEU A 93 5.74 3.03 0.70
CA LEU A 93 6.15 2.60 -0.62
C LEU A 93 5.73 3.70 -1.60
N VAL A 94 6.41 3.75 -2.73
CA VAL A 94 6.10 4.68 -3.82
C VAL A 94 5.71 3.86 -5.04
N TRP A 95 4.49 4.02 -5.51
CA TRP A 95 4.11 3.49 -6.81
C TRP A 95 4.56 4.44 -7.91
N GLU A 96 5.58 4.05 -8.68
CA GLU A 96 6.04 4.75 -9.87
C GLU A 96 5.24 4.28 -11.08
N LYS A 97 4.61 5.24 -11.76
CA LYS A 97 3.72 5.03 -12.91
C LYS A 97 4.49 5.21 -14.22
N ASN A 98 4.10 4.47 -15.26
CA ASN A 98 4.63 4.65 -16.61
C ASN A 98 4.11 5.91 -17.34
N LYS A 99 3.08 6.57 -16.81
CA LYS A 99 2.50 7.80 -17.39
C LYS A 99 2.39 8.87 -16.32
N PHE A 100 2.66 10.10 -16.71
CA PHE A 100 2.53 11.25 -15.84
C PHE A 100 1.07 11.73 -15.73
N SER A 101 0.82 12.50 -14.69
CA SER A 101 -0.41 13.27 -14.47
C SER A 101 -0.06 14.74 -14.20
N ASP A 102 -1.07 15.59 -13.99
CA ASP A 102 -0.90 17.02 -13.67
C ASP A 102 -0.25 17.86 -14.80
N PHE A 103 -0.49 17.47 -16.05
CA PHE A 103 0.09 18.10 -17.24
C PHE A 103 -0.28 19.59 -17.39
N LEU A 104 -1.43 20.02 -16.85
CA LEU A 104 -1.84 21.43 -16.88
C LEU A 104 -0.89 22.36 -16.10
N ASN A 105 -0.15 21.80 -15.17
CA ASN A 105 0.83 22.49 -14.33
C ASN A 105 2.28 22.31 -14.79
N ALA A 106 2.53 21.66 -15.93
CA ALA A 106 3.86 21.28 -16.40
C ALA A 106 4.84 22.46 -16.57
N LYS A 107 4.33 23.68 -16.78
CA LYS A 107 5.14 24.91 -16.84
C LYS A 107 5.41 25.57 -15.48
N ARG A 108 4.82 25.03 -14.38
CA ARG A 108 4.93 25.60 -13.02
C ARG A 108 5.60 24.65 -12.05
N LYS A 109 5.51 23.35 -12.26
CA LYS A 109 6.12 22.30 -11.43
C LYS A 109 6.33 21.02 -12.25
N PRO A 110 7.18 20.09 -11.81
CA PRO A 110 7.31 18.78 -12.43
C PRO A 110 5.97 18.03 -12.50
N MET A 111 5.79 17.30 -13.59
CA MET A 111 4.63 16.42 -13.76
C MET A 111 4.74 15.23 -12.80
N LYS A 112 3.60 14.78 -12.31
CA LYS A 112 3.54 13.73 -11.30
C LYS A 112 3.54 12.35 -11.93
N THR A 113 4.43 11.47 -11.47
CA THR A 113 4.57 10.09 -11.94
C THR A 113 4.39 9.06 -10.83
N ASN A 114 4.05 9.47 -9.60
CA ASN A 114 3.99 8.57 -8.47
C ASN A 114 2.76 8.78 -7.58
N GLU A 115 2.44 7.77 -6.81
CA GLU A 115 1.54 7.82 -5.64
C GLU A 115 2.21 7.17 -4.43
N ASP A 116 1.84 7.63 -3.24
CA ASP A 116 2.31 7.07 -1.99
C ASP A 116 1.44 5.85 -1.61
N ILE A 117 2.06 4.84 -1.00
CA ILE A 117 1.38 3.71 -0.37
C ILE A 117 1.89 3.64 1.06
N LEU A 118 1.02 3.94 2.00
CA LEU A 118 1.36 4.11 3.41
C LEU A 118 1.08 2.82 4.17
N ILE A 119 2.07 2.32 4.90
CA ILE A 119 1.99 1.04 5.63
C ILE A 119 1.90 1.32 7.12
N PHE A 120 0.82 0.83 7.73
CA PHE A 120 0.54 0.94 9.16
C PHE A 120 0.31 -0.45 9.76
N TYR A 121 0.84 -0.70 10.94
CA TYR A 121 0.53 -1.89 11.72
C TYR A 121 0.89 -1.73 13.20
N LYS A 122 0.24 -2.53 14.07
CA LYS A 122 0.53 -2.60 15.50
C LYS A 122 1.78 -3.44 15.77
N LYS A 123 1.74 -4.71 15.34
CA LYS A 123 2.83 -5.69 15.41
C LYS A 123 3.22 -6.09 13.99
N GLN A 124 4.43 -6.62 13.81
CA GLN A 124 4.91 -7.06 12.50
C GLN A 124 3.88 -8.00 11.84
N PRO A 125 3.33 -7.63 10.69
CA PRO A 125 2.38 -8.46 9.95
C PRO A 125 3.11 -9.56 9.18
N THR A 126 2.33 -10.44 8.56
CA THR A 126 2.82 -11.30 7.48
C THR A 126 3.58 -10.45 6.46
N TYR A 127 4.76 -10.91 6.06
CA TYR A 127 5.51 -10.31 4.98
C TYR A 127 6.13 -11.38 4.11
N ASN A 128 5.48 -11.65 2.98
CA ASN A 128 5.93 -12.59 1.96
C ASN A 128 6.72 -11.83 0.90
N ILE A 129 8.01 -12.10 0.81
CA ILE A 129 8.90 -11.38 -0.09
C ILE A 129 8.50 -11.63 -1.55
N GLN A 130 8.05 -10.59 -2.24
CA GLN A 130 7.77 -10.64 -3.68
C GLN A 130 9.05 -10.28 -4.44
N TYR A 131 9.83 -11.30 -4.78
CA TYR A 131 11.08 -11.10 -5.52
C TYR A 131 10.82 -10.65 -6.95
N TRP A 132 11.69 -9.80 -7.45
CA TRP A 132 11.80 -9.56 -8.88
C TRP A 132 13.09 -10.15 -9.43
N TYR A 133 13.20 -10.27 -10.75
CA TYR A 133 14.33 -10.94 -11.39
C TYR A 133 15.02 -9.96 -12.33
N GLY A 134 16.34 -9.91 -12.26
CA GLY A 134 17.24 -9.15 -13.14
C GLY A 134 18.40 -10.05 -13.57
N GLU A 135 19.40 -9.46 -14.24
CA GLU A 135 20.59 -10.20 -14.61
C GLU A 135 21.34 -10.77 -13.40
N PRO A 136 21.85 -11.98 -13.47
CA PRO A 136 22.68 -12.54 -12.40
C PRO A 136 23.84 -11.61 -12.03
N TYR A 137 24.25 -11.60 -10.78
CA TYR A 137 25.39 -10.80 -10.35
C TYR A 137 26.15 -11.45 -9.22
N LYS A 138 27.43 -11.06 -9.10
CA LYS A 138 28.30 -11.33 -7.97
C LYS A 138 29.04 -10.08 -7.60
N ARG A 139 28.90 -9.61 -6.38
CA ARG A 139 29.62 -8.47 -5.84
C ARG A 139 30.45 -8.89 -4.65
N TRP A 140 31.68 -8.43 -4.61
CA TRP A 140 32.60 -8.60 -3.49
C TRP A 140 32.65 -7.27 -2.74
N ASN A 141 32.36 -7.30 -1.44
CA ASN A 141 32.67 -6.16 -0.58
C ASN A 141 34.10 -6.30 -0.14
N THR A 142 34.93 -5.29 -0.40
CA THR A 142 36.29 -5.23 0.11
C THR A 142 36.28 -4.91 1.60
N GLN A 143 37.32 -5.34 2.35
CA GLN A 143 37.46 -5.00 3.77
C GLN A 143 37.42 -3.48 3.97
N GLU A 144 38.07 -2.72 3.10
CA GLU A 144 38.06 -1.25 3.12
C GLU A 144 36.64 -0.65 2.99
N ALA A 145 35.75 -1.25 2.19
CA ALA A 145 34.38 -0.82 2.07
C ALA A 145 33.55 -1.13 3.34
N VAL A 146 33.87 -2.23 4.03
CA VAL A 146 33.24 -2.61 5.30
C VAL A 146 33.70 -1.68 6.42
N ASP A 147 34.99 -1.38 6.49
CA ASP A 147 35.59 -0.54 7.54
C ASP A 147 35.12 0.92 7.45
N LYS A 148 34.72 1.40 6.24
CA LYS A 148 34.14 2.73 6.04
C LYS A 148 32.65 2.83 6.39
N GLN A 149 31.95 1.73 6.61
CA GLN A 149 30.52 1.72 6.93
C GLN A 149 30.23 1.88 8.43
N THR A 150 30.70 2.95 9.04
CA THR A 150 30.54 3.22 10.48
C THR A 150 29.08 3.45 10.93
N ASN A 151 28.20 3.84 9.99
CA ASN A 151 26.79 4.16 10.33
C ASN A 151 25.91 2.94 10.61
N TYR A 152 26.32 1.74 10.25
CA TYR A 152 25.54 0.51 10.39
C TYR A 152 26.15 -0.52 11.36
N GLY A 153 27.17 -0.11 12.16
CA GLY A 153 27.87 -1.00 13.09
C GLY A 153 28.81 -1.98 12.38
N ASN A 154 29.25 -3.00 13.12
CA ASN A 154 30.20 -4.00 12.61
C ASN A 154 29.49 -5.00 11.70
N HIS A 155 29.63 -4.84 10.39
CA HIS A 155 29.16 -5.82 9.41
C HIS A 155 30.30 -6.73 8.96
N LYS A 156 30.01 -8.03 8.85
CA LYS A 156 30.93 -9.00 8.28
C LYS A 156 31.05 -8.81 6.77
N LEU A 157 32.21 -9.12 6.21
CA LEU A 157 32.39 -9.23 4.76
C LEU A 157 31.38 -10.23 4.20
N ASN A 158 30.48 -9.73 3.35
CA ASN A 158 29.51 -10.58 2.70
C ASN A 158 29.71 -10.52 1.18
N VAL A 159 29.80 -11.68 0.56
CA VAL A 159 29.63 -11.81 -0.88
C VAL A 159 28.13 -11.69 -1.14
N SER A 160 27.74 -10.68 -1.87
CA SER A 160 26.36 -10.56 -2.36
C SER A 160 26.32 -11.17 -3.75
N GLU A 161 25.65 -12.31 -3.88
CA GLU A 161 25.54 -13.06 -5.13
C GLU A 161 24.06 -13.39 -5.41
N SER A 162 23.66 -13.27 -6.66
CA SER A 162 22.41 -13.77 -7.16
C SER A 162 22.65 -14.51 -8.47
N LYS A 163 22.68 -15.83 -8.41
CA LYS A 163 22.96 -16.70 -9.56
C LYS A 163 21.76 -16.79 -10.51
N ASP A 164 20.57 -16.69 -9.96
CA ASP A 164 19.28 -16.78 -10.67
C ASP A 164 18.68 -15.42 -11.02
N GLY A 165 19.41 -14.33 -10.74
CA GLY A 165 18.93 -12.98 -10.97
C GLY A 165 17.93 -12.45 -9.93
N LYS A 166 17.62 -13.22 -8.88
CA LYS A 166 16.65 -12.87 -7.84
C LYS A 166 17.06 -11.63 -7.06
N ARG A 167 16.12 -10.71 -6.85
CA ARG A 167 16.31 -9.44 -6.16
C ARG A 167 15.24 -9.26 -5.08
N LEU A 168 15.63 -8.68 -3.96
CA LEU A 168 14.68 -8.18 -2.96
C LEU A 168 13.90 -6.98 -3.50
N PRO A 169 12.64 -6.83 -3.13
CA PRO A 169 11.86 -5.65 -3.48
C PRO A 169 12.43 -4.40 -2.83
N THR A 170 12.22 -3.26 -3.47
CA THR A 170 12.54 -1.94 -2.95
C THR A 170 11.28 -1.17 -2.61
N THR A 171 11.43 -0.02 -1.95
CA THR A 171 10.30 0.86 -1.63
C THR A 171 9.69 1.55 -2.84
N VAL A 172 10.33 1.50 -4.00
CA VAL A 172 9.78 2.01 -5.26
C VAL A 172 9.26 0.83 -6.08
N LEU A 173 7.94 0.80 -6.27
CA LEU A 173 7.22 -0.23 -7.01
C LEU A 173 6.86 0.32 -8.39
N LYS A 174 7.28 -0.37 -9.45
CA LYS A 174 7.02 0.03 -10.83
C LYS A 174 5.90 -0.81 -11.41
N PHE A 175 4.72 -0.21 -11.54
CA PHE A 175 3.56 -0.83 -12.17
C PHE A 175 2.93 0.14 -13.15
N ASN A 176 2.54 -0.36 -14.32
CA ASN A 176 1.87 0.44 -15.33
C ASN A 176 0.47 0.85 -14.83
N ARG A 177 0.04 2.04 -15.22
CA ARG A 177 -1.36 2.44 -15.04
C ARG A 177 -2.26 1.58 -15.94
N VAL A 178 -3.51 1.39 -15.51
CA VAL A 178 -4.55 0.79 -16.35
C VAL A 178 -4.70 1.63 -17.63
N GLU A 179 -4.63 0.99 -18.79
CA GLU A 179 -4.68 1.73 -20.08
C GLU A 179 -6.09 2.20 -20.42
N ARG A 180 -7.10 1.39 -20.14
CA ARG A 180 -8.51 1.68 -20.38
C ARG A 180 -9.28 1.45 -19.08
N PRO A 181 -9.17 2.38 -18.13
CA PRO A 181 -9.79 2.19 -16.82
C PRO A 181 -11.32 2.27 -16.92
N SER A 182 -12.00 1.40 -16.19
CA SER A 182 -13.45 1.46 -15.99
C SER A 182 -13.85 2.56 -15.01
N HIS A 183 -12.92 2.89 -14.08
CA HIS A 183 -13.05 3.99 -13.13
C HIS A 183 -11.84 4.95 -13.25
N PRO A 184 -12.02 6.27 -13.15
CA PRO A 184 -10.95 7.27 -13.37
C PRO A 184 -9.71 7.09 -12.48
N THR A 185 -9.88 6.54 -11.29
CA THR A 185 -8.81 6.31 -10.30
C THR A 185 -8.46 4.84 -10.10
N GLU A 186 -8.86 3.96 -11.03
CA GLU A 186 -8.62 2.53 -10.97
C GLU A 186 -7.14 2.19 -10.76
N LYS A 187 -6.87 1.33 -9.78
CA LYS A 187 -5.54 0.84 -9.48
C LYS A 187 -5.20 -0.40 -10.32
N PRO A 188 -3.95 -0.56 -10.78
CA PRO A 188 -3.55 -1.76 -11.51
C PRO A 188 -3.74 -3.02 -10.67
N VAL A 189 -4.32 -4.06 -11.27
CA VAL A 189 -4.54 -5.35 -10.62
C VAL A 189 -3.22 -5.95 -10.13
N GLU A 190 -2.16 -5.85 -10.92
CA GLU A 190 -0.83 -6.37 -10.58
C GLU A 190 -0.24 -5.69 -9.33
N LEU A 191 -0.50 -4.39 -9.12
CA LEU A 191 -0.08 -3.69 -7.92
C LEU A 191 -0.86 -4.16 -6.70
N LEU A 192 -2.18 -4.30 -6.81
CA LEU A 192 -3.03 -4.79 -5.73
C LEU A 192 -2.68 -6.25 -5.38
N GLU A 193 -2.46 -7.09 -6.39
CA GLU A 193 -2.01 -8.48 -6.22
C GLU A 193 -0.66 -8.55 -5.49
N TRP A 194 0.30 -7.68 -5.85
CA TRP A 194 1.59 -7.60 -5.18
C TRP A 194 1.43 -7.23 -3.71
N LEU A 195 0.56 -6.25 -3.39
CA LEU A 195 0.30 -5.83 -2.01
C LEU A 195 -0.38 -6.96 -1.21
N ILE A 196 -1.41 -7.59 -1.77
CA ILE A 196 -2.12 -8.71 -1.13
C ILE A 196 -1.13 -9.84 -0.85
N LYS A 197 -0.39 -10.31 -1.86
CA LYS A 197 0.60 -11.39 -1.69
C LYS A 197 1.69 -11.06 -0.70
N SER A 198 2.09 -9.79 -0.60
CA SER A 198 3.14 -9.36 0.33
C SER A 198 2.68 -9.39 1.78
N TYR A 199 1.43 -9.03 2.07
CA TYR A 199 0.98 -8.79 3.45
C TYR A 199 -0.08 -9.77 3.95
N THR A 200 -0.44 -10.77 3.15
CA THR A 200 -1.41 -11.81 3.52
C THR A 200 -0.95 -13.18 3.06
N ASN A 201 -1.57 -14.22 3.62
CA ASN A 201 -1.50 -15.59 3.15
C ASN A 201 -2.81 -15.99 2.47
N GLU A 202 -2.81 -17.12 1.78
CA GLU A 202 -4.03 -17.69 1.21
C GLU A 202 -5.06 -17.95 2.32
N GLY A 203 -6.30 -17.54 2.10
CA GLY A 203 -7.40 -17.66 3.05
C GLY A 203 -7.51 -16.51 4.05
N ASP A 204 -6.57 -15.58 4.08
CA ASP A 204 -6.67 -14.37 4.92
C ASP A 204 -7.77 -13.43 4.42
N MET A 205 -8.40 -12.70 5.36
CA MET A 205 -9.46 -11.75 5.08
C MET A 205 -8.90 -10.37 4.75
N VAL A 206 -9.17 -9.89 3.53
CA VAL A 206 -8.78 -8.55 3.05
C VAL A 206 -10.02 -7.67 2.95
N LEU A 207 -9.92 -6.45 3.45
CA LEU A 207 -10.98 -5.43 3.38
C LEU A 207 -10.54 -4.27 2.49
N ASP A 208 -11.41 -3.90 1.54
CA ASP A 208 -11.42 -2.59 0.90
C ASP A 208 -12.78 -1.94 1.17
N ASN A 209 -12.80 -0.80 1.87
CA ASN A 209 -14.02 -0.08 2.23
C ASN A 209 -14.32 1.11 1.32
N THR A 210 -13.54 1.29 0.28
CA THR A 210 -13.67 2.39 -0.69
C THR A 210 -13.53 1.92 -2.13
N MET A 211 -13.89 0.68 -2.37
CA MET A 211 -13.86 0.08 -3.70
C MET A 211 -14.78 0.85 -4.65
N GLY A 212 -14.21 1.36 -5.74
CA GLY A 212 -14.90 2.14 -6.77
C GLY A 212 -15.76 1.33 -7.73
#